data_9f898ed626663942e3552e5a4ec8998a
#
_entry.id   9f898ed626663942e3552e5a4ec8998a
#
_cell.length_a   1.000
_cell.length_b   1.000
_cell.length_c   1.000
_cell.angle_alpha   90.00
_cell.angle_beta   90.00
_cell.angle_gamma   90.00
#
_symmetry.space_group_name_H-M   'P 1'
#
loop_
_entity.id
_entity.type
_entity.pdbx_description
1 polymer ?
#
loop_
_entity_poly.entity_id
_entity_poly.type
_entity_poly.pdbx_seq_one_letter_code
_entity_poly.pdbx_strand_id
1 'polypeptide(L)'
;MFGNDGLRLNILRGEIFPHYWENKEDKDFNLNDDINIELCDSDFNNKSDDLLRRGQLWLTLEAKNKYHINKLVFSTWSAPAWMKSNGKVSNGKLKPECYQDFANYLAAFYKAYKSKGTFFFF
;
A
#
# COMPACT_ATOMS: atom_id res chain seq x y z
N MET A 1 10.39 10.43 12.53
CA MET A 1 10.97 9.85 11.30
C MET A 1 11.38 10.93 10.31
N PHE A 2 10.47 11.78 9.86
CA PHE A 2 10.71 12.80 8.84
C PHE A 2 11.03 14.20 9.41
N GLY A 3 10.76 14.46 10.69
CA GLY A 3 10.94 15.76 11.33
C GLY A 3 12.39 16.13 11.64
N ASN A 4 12.61 17.40 11.99
CA ASN A 4 13.94 17.94 12.29
C ASN A 4 14.65 17.28 13.48
N ASP A 5 13.87 16.75 14.43
CA ASP A 5 14.37 16.07 15.62
C ASP A 5 14.56 14.55 15.42
N GLY A 6 14.29 14.06 14.20
CA GLY A 6 14.41 12.65 13.82
C GLY A 6 15.48 12.39 12.77
N LEU A 7 15.32 11.29 12.05
CA LEU A 7 16.29 10.83 11.04
C LEU A 7 16.30 11.67 9.75
N ARG A 8 15.37 12.60 9.61
CA ARG A 8 15.22 13.46 8.41
C ARG A 8 15.14 12.67 7.10
N LEU A 9 14.43 11.55 7.10
CA LEU A 9 14.24 10.75 5.90
C LEU A 9 13.51 11.57 4.84
N ASN A 10 13.95 11.44 3.60
CA ASN A 10 13.41 12.19 2.45
C ASN A 10 12.82 11.30 1.36
N ILE A 11 12.82 9.99 1.58
CA ILE A 11 12.21 8.99 0.72
C ILE A 11 11.31 8.10 1.58
N LEU A 12 10.10 7.85 1.12
CA LEU A 12 9.20 6.87 1.70
C LEU A 12 9.03 5.71 0.73
N ARG A 13 9.30 4.50 1.20
CA ARG A 13 9.00 3.27 0.47
C ARG A 13 7.80 2.57 1.10
N GLY A 14 6.87 2.17 0.27
CA GLY A 14 5.73 1.38 0.66
C GLY A 14 5.54 0.14 -0.20
N GLU A 15 4.48 -0.58 0.06
CA GLU A 15 4.13 -1.83 -0.62
C GLU A 15 2.79 -1.68 -1.37
N ILE A 16 2.68 -2.38 -2.49
CA ILE A 16 1.42 -2.61 -3.20
C ILE A 16 0.93 -3.98 -2.75
N PHE A 17 -0.03 -3.98 -1.82
CA PHE A 17 -0.46 -5.20 -1.15
C PHE A 17 -1.37 -6.06 -2.04
N PRO A 18 -1.19 -7.40 -2.04
CA PRO A 18 -2.03 -8.30 -2.82
C PRO A 18 -3.51 -8.25 -2.44
N HIS A 19 -3.83 -7.93 -1.19
CA HIS A 19 -5.21 -7.87 -0.71
C HIS A 19 -6.04 -6.71 -1.29
N TYR A 20 -5.42 -5.75 -1.97
CA TYR A 20 -6.17 -4.72 -2.66
C TYR A 20 -7.01 -5.26 -3.83
N TRP A 21 -6.70 -6.45 -4.31
CA TRP A 21 -7.44 -7.14 -5.36
C TRP A 21 -7.48 -8.65 -5.12
N GLU A 22 -8.20 -9.05 -4.09
CA GLU A 22 -8.24 -10.44 -3.62
C GLU A 22 -8.91 -11.39 -4.61
N ASN A 23 -9.98 -10.92 -5.27
CA ASN A 23 -10.75 -11.74 -6.19
C ASN A 23 -10.74 -11.13 -7.59
N LYS A 24 -10.69 -11.98 -8.60
CA LYS A 24 -10.69 -11.58 -10.01
C LYS A 24 -11.95 -10.78 -10.38
N GLU A 25 -13.06 -11.09 -9.75
CA GLU A 25 -14.37 -10.48 -9.97
C GLU A 25 -14.52 -9.11 -9.29
N ASP A 26 -13.60 -8.75 -8.41
CA ASP A 26 -13.62 -7.44 -7.75
C ASP A 26 -13.39 -6.35 -8.78
N LYS A 27 -14.38 -5.49 -8.95
CA LYS A 27 -14.31 -4.38 -9.91
C LYS A 27 -13.53 -3.19 -9.36
N ASP A 28 -13.52 -3.06 -8.06
CA ASP A 28 -12.96 -1.91 -7.37
C ASP A 28 -11.70 -2.30 -6.58
N PHE A 29 -10.67 -1.53 -6.82
CA PHE A 29 -9.43 -1.61 -6.05
C PHE A 29 -9.68 -1.07 -4.65
N ASN A 30 -9.57 -1.93 -3.65
CA ASN A 30 -9.96 -1.60 -2.29
C ASN A 30 -8.80 -1.05 -1.46
N LEU A 31 -8.85 0.25 -1.14
CA LEU A 31 -7.93 0.90 -0.21
C LEU A 31 -8.47 1.03 1.22
N ASN A 32 -9.69 0.56 1.50
CA ASN A 32 -10.30 0.78 2.81
C ASN A 32 -9.48 0.18 3.94
N ASP A 33 -8.83 -0.95 3.68
CA ASP A 33 -7.95 -1.61 4.65
C ASP A 33 -6.69 -0.78 4.96
N ASP A 34 -6.22 0.02 4.01
CA ASP A 34 -5.07 0.92 4.22
C ASP A 34 -5.37 2.09 5.15
N ILE A 35 -6.63 2.47 5.24
CA ILE A 35 -7.08 3.54 6.14
C ILE A 35 -7.31 2.97 7.54
N ASN A 36 -7.72 1.71 7.62
CA ASN A 36 -8.20 1.06 8.83
C ASN A 36 -7.37 -0.16 9.25
N ILE A 37 -6.17 -0.35 8.73
CA ILE A 37 -5.32 -1.44 9.21
C ILE A 37 -5.11 -1.24 10.71
N GLU A 38 -5.76 -2.09 11.48
CA GLU A 38 -5.38 -2.30 12.86
C GLU A 38 -3.94 -2.80 12.81
N LEU A 39 -3.02 -1.94 13.18
CA LEU A 39 -1.69 -2.41 13.55
C LEU A 39 -1.94 -3.48 14.59
N CYS A 40 -1.60 -4.72 14.24
CA CYS A 40 -1.77 -5.86 15.12
C CYS A 40 -0.90 -5.60 16.35
N ASP A 41 -1.52 -5.11 17.37
CA ASP A 41 -0.82 -4.63 18.52
C ASP A 41 -1.24 -5.40 19.76
N SER A 42 -0.48 -6.46 20.02
CA SER A 42 -0.50 -7.10 21.32
C SER A 42 0.14 -6.26 22.43
N ASP A 43 0.87 -5.20 22.08
CA ASP A 43 1.75 -4.52 23.02
C ASP A 43 1.36 -3.07 23.37
N PHE A 44 0.40 -2.46 22.66
CA PHE A 44 -0.06 -1.10 22.95
C PHE A 44 -1.43 -1.08 23.62
N ASN A 45 -1.43 -1.13 24.90
CA ASN A 45 -2.62 -1.12 25.79
C ASN A 45 -3.40 0.21 25.81
N ASN A 46 -3.21 1.12 24.86
CA ASN A 46 -3.90 2.41 24.87
C ASN A 46 -4.96 2.48 23.78
N LYS A 47 -6.19 2.18 24.19
CA LYS A 47 -7.41 2.21 23.38
C LYS A 47 -7.89 3.62 22.96
N SER A 48 -7.12 4.66 23.21
CA SER A 48 -7.59 6.05 23.04
C SER A 48 -7.03 6.76 21.81
N ASP A 49 -6.13 6.14 21.04
CA ASP A 49 -5.52 6.85 19.94
C ASP A 49 -5.97 6.36 18.57
N ASP A 50 -6.81 7.16 17.95
CA ASP A 50 -7.14 7.14 16.51
C ASP A 50 -5.90 7.06 15.60
N LEU A 51 -4.73 7.36 16.13
CA LEU A 51 -3.44 7.33 15.45
C LEU A 51 -2.93 5.90 15.19
N LEU A 52 -3.30 4.93 16.01
CA LEU A 52 -2.82 3.55 15.92
C LEU A 52 -3.53 2.71 14.83
N ARG A 53 -4.62 3.25 14.27
CA ARG A 53 -5.43 2.56 13.26
C ARG A 53 -5.18 3.06 11.84
N ARG A 54 -4.08 3.76 11.61
CA ARG A 54 -3.83 4.44 10.34
C ARG A 54 -2.80 3.68 9.52
N GLY A 55 -3.24 3.20 8.36
CA GLY A 55 -2.42 2.40 7.46
C GLY A 55 -1.43 3.20 6.61
N GLN A 56 -0.87 2.53 5.63
CA GLN A 56 0.16 3.06 4.74
C GLN A 56 -0.28 4.34 4.01
N LEU A 57 -1.53 4.42 3.56
CA LEU A 57 -2.04 5.62 2.88
C LEU A 57 -1.98 6.84 3.79
N TRP A 58 -2.41 6.71 5.04
CA TRP A 58 -2.32 7.81 6.00
C TRP A 58 -0.88 8.25 6.21
N LEU A 59 0.04 7.30 6.44
CA LEU A 59 1.45 7.62 6.64
C LEU A 59 2.04 8.35 5.42
N THR A 60 1.66 7.94 4.22
CA THR A 60 2.10 8.55 2.97
C THR A 60 1.61 10.00 2.85
N LEU A 61 0.34 10.23 3.17
CA LEU A 61 -0.26 11.58 3.15
C LEU A 61 0.36 12.49 4.21
N GLU A 62 0.59 11.98 5.41
CA GLU A 62 1.25 12.70 6.49
C GLU A 62 2.69 13.09 6.11
N ALA A 63 3.46 12.14 5.58
CA ALA A 63 4.81 12.39 5.12
C ALA A 63 4.86 13.46 4.03
N LYS A 64 3.93 13.41 3.08
CA LYS A 64 3.83 14.38 2.00
C LYS A 64 3.40 15.75 2.48
N ASN A 65 2.28 15.82 3.21
CA ASN A 65 1.62 17.10 3.52
C ASN A 65 2.31 17.86 4.66
N LYS A 66 2.78 17.14 5.68
CA LYS A 66 3.41 17.74 6.86
C LYS A 66 4.92 17.88 6.73
N TYR A 67 5.56 16.89 6.12
CA TYR A 67 7.02 16.84 6.04
C TYR A 67 7.57 17.06 4.63
N HIS A 68 6.69 17.37 3.66
CA HIS A 68 7.03 17.68 2.27
C HIS A 68 7.85 16.58 1.56
N ILE A 69 7.64 15.33 1.95
CA ILE A 69 8.26 14.19 1.29
C ILE A 69 7.59 13.98 -0.07
N ASN A 70 8.37 14.13 -1.14
CA ASN A 70 7.89 14.01 -2.50
C ASN A 70 8.48 12.80 -3.26
N LYS A 71 9.37 12.06 -2.61
CA LYS A 71 9.98 10.86 -3.17
C LYS A 71 9.30 9.62 -2.59
N LEU A 72 8.32 9.13 -3.31
CA LEU A 72 7.52 7.97 -2.92
C LEU A 72 7.83 6.81 -3.87
N VAL A 73 8.20 5.68 -3.32
CA VAL A 73 8.50 4.44 -4.06
C VAL A 73 7.61 3.34 -3.53
N PHE A 74 6.87 2.70 -4.41
CA PHE A 74 6.04 1.55 -4.07
C PHE A 74 6.44 0.35 -4.92
N SER A 75 6.48 -0.81 -4.31
CA SER A 75 6.76 -2.06 -4.99
C SER A 75 5.83 -3.15 -4.50
N THR A 76 5.46 -4.05 -5.40
CA THR A 76 4.76 -5.26 -5.00
C THR A 76 5.75 -6.35 -4.64
N TRP A 77 5.49 -7.07 -3.54
CA TRP A 77 6.29 -8.23 -3.18
C TRP A 77 5.70 -9.49 -3.78
N SER A 78 4.41 -9.50 -4.01
CA SER A 78 3.73 -10.58 -4.71
C SER A 78 2.47 -10.07 -5.40
N ALA A 79 2.10 -10.72 -6.50
CA ALA A 79 0.79 -10.52 -7.11
C ALA A 79 -0.32 -11.14 -6.24
N PRO A 80 -1.58 -10.70 -6.42
CA PRO A 80 -2.75 -11.37 -5.85
C PRO A 80 -2.74 -12.87 -6.12
N ALA A 81 -3.25 -13.66 -5.18
CA ALA A 81 -3.18 -15.12 -5.23
C ALA A 81 -3.78 -15.73 -6.50
N TRP A 82 -4.88 -15.17 -6.98
CA TRP A 82 -5.56 -15.66 -8.21
C TRP A 82 -4.73 -15.48 -9.49
N MET A 83 -3.75 -14.57 -9.49
CA MET A 83 -2.81 -14.38 -10.60
C MET A 83 -1.61 -15.33 -10.57
N LYS A 84 -1.46 -16.11 -9.50
CA LYS A 84 -0.29 -16.95 -9.25
C LYS A 84 -0.56 -18.40 -9.64
N SER A 85 0.48 -19.07 -10.13
CA SER A 85 0.41 -20.46 -10.57
C SER A 85 0.00 -21.45 -9.48
N ASN A 86 0.33 -21.16 -8.22
CA ASN A 86 0.00 -21.97 -7.06
C ASN A 86 -1.26 -21.49 -6.30
N GLY A 87 -1.94 -20.43 -6.77
CA GLY A 87 -3.11 -19.88 -6.09
C GLY A 87 -2.84 -19.29 -4.71
N LYS A 88 -1.58 -18.97 -4.41
CA LYS A 88 -1.16 -18.41 -3.12
C LYS A 88 -0.33 -17.15 -3.32
N VAL A 89 -0.38 -16.24 -2.35
CA VAL A 89 0.46 -15.04 -2.34
C VAL A 89 1.94 -15.41 -2.26
N SER A 90 2.29 -16.37 -1.42
CA SER A 90 3.67 -16.85 -1.26
C SER A 90 4.07 -17.81 -2.37
N ASN A 91 5.32 -17.71 -2.80
CA ASN A 91 5.92 -18.55 -3.85
C ASN A 91 5.14 -18.54 -5.18
N GLY A 92 5.35 -19.55 -6.01
CA GLY A 92 4.72 -19.64 -7.33
C GLY A 92 5.22 -18.58 -8.32
N LYS A 93 4.62 -18.58 -9.50
CA LYS A 93 4.95 -17.66 -10.60
C LYS A 93 3.68 -16.93 -11.05
N LEU A 94 3.84 -15.72 -11.57
CA LEU A 94 2.75 -15.04 -12.24
C LEU A 94 2.32 -15.84 -13.48
N LYS A 95 1.02 -16.10 -13.61
CA LYS A 95 0.46 -16.78 -14.78
C LYS A 95 0.60 -15.88 -16.01
N PRO A 96 1.03 -16.43 -17.18
CA PRO A 96 1.14 -15.64 -18.42
C PRO A 96 -0.18 -14.97 -18.83
N GLU A 97 -1.31 -15.63 -18.67
CA GLU A 97 -2.64 -15.07 -18.94
C GLU A 97 -3.02 -13.90 -18.02
N CYS A 98 -2.32 -13.72 -16.90
CA CYS A 98 -2.55 -12.65 -15.93
C CYS A 98 -1.56 -11.48 -16.07
N TYR A 99 -0.72 -11.43 -17.08
CA TYR A 99 0.24 -10.32 -17.25
C TYR A 99 -0.45 -8.97 -17.42
N GLN A 100 -1.53 -8.93 -18.20
CA GLN A 100 -2.31 -7.70 -18.35
C GLN A 100 -3.07 -7.34 -17.06
N ASP A 101 -3.61 -8.34 -16.37
CA ASP A 101 -4.28 -8.12 -15.07
C ASP A 101 -3.30 -7.58 -14.04
N PHE A 102 -2.08 -8.08 -14.02
CA PHE A 102 -1.06 -7.58 -13.13
C PHE A 102 -0.67 -6.12 -13.44
N ALA A 103 -0.54 -5.77 -14.71
CA ALA A 103 -0.30 -4.38 -15.12
C ALA A 103 -1.47 -3.47 -14.70
N ASN A 104 -2.71 -3.94 -14.86
CA ASN A 104 -3.91 -3.21 -14.42
C ASN A 104 -3.95 -3.04 -12.91
N TYR A 105 -3.51 -4.04 -12.14
CA TYR A 105 -3.39 -3.97 -10.68
C TYR A 105 -2.43 -2.85 -10.24
N LEU A 106 -1.25 -2.77 -10.85
CA LEU A 106 -0.29 -1.70 -10.56
C LEU A 106 -0.84 -0.32 -10.94
N ALA A 107 -1.50 -0.22 -12.09
CA ALA A 107 -2.11 1.01 -12.54
C ALA A 107 -3.28 1.45 -11.64
N ALA A 108 -4.07 0.49 -11.14
CA ALA A 108 -5.17 0.77 -10.20
C ALA A 108 -4.65 1.33 -8.87
N PHE A 109 -3.59 0.76 -8.33
CA PHE A 109 -2.92 1.30 -7.15
C PHE A 109 -2.46 2.75 -7.37
N TYR A 110 -1.76 3.01 -8.46
CA TYR A 110 -1.31 4.36 -8.80
C TYR A 110 -2.47 5.36 -8.88
N LYS A 111 -3.54 5.01 -9.60
CA LYS A 111 -4.73 5.86 -9.74
C LYS A 111 -5.41 6.12 -8.40
N ALA A 112 -5.55 5.08 -7.57
CA ALA A 112 -6.19 5.18 -6.28
C ALA A 112 -5.41 6.10 -5.33
N TYR A 113 -4.10 5.93 -5.22
CA TYR A 113 -3.26 6.82 -4.41
C TYR A 113 -3.23 8.25 -4.95
N LYS A 114 -3.13 8.41 -6.27
CA LYS A 114 -3.19 9.73 -6.92
C LYS A 114 -4.50 10.45 -6.61
N SER A 115 -5.64 9.76 -6.62
CA SER A 115 -6.94 10.34 -6.29
C SER A 115 -7.03 10.83 -4.83
N LYS A 116 -6.19 10.30 -3.95
CA LYS A 116 -6.07 10.71 -2.54
C LYS A 116 -5.05 11.83 -2.33
N GLY A 117 -4.46 12.37 -3.39
CA GLY A 117 -3.52 13.50 -3.34
C GLY A 117 -2.06 13.10 -3.24
N THR A 118 -1.71 11.84 -3.47
CA THR A 118 -0.31 11.42 -3.57
C THR A 118 0.16 11.52 -5.02
N PHE A 119 1.35 12.07 -5.23
CA PHE A 119 2.01 12.09 -6.53
C PHE A 119 3.30 11.29 -6.42
N PHE A 120 3.45 10.33 -7.33
CA PHE A 120 4.68 9.54 -7.43
C PHE A 120 5.59 10.19 -8.46
N PHE A 121 6.86 10.30 -8.12
CA PHE A 121 7.91 10.51 -9.10
C PHE A 121 8.62 9.18 -9.31
N PHE A 122 8.56 8.71 -10.52
CA PHE A 122 9.29 7.52 -10.93
C PHE A 122 10.72 7.89 -11.28
#